data_3cede228694e8eea8016aa7a26ec02cc
#
_entry.id   3cede228694e8eea8016aa7a26ec02cc
#
_cell.length_a   1.000
_cell.length_b   1.000
_cell.length_c   1.000
_cell.angle_alpha   90.00
_cell.angle_beta   90.00
_cell.angle_gamma   90.00
#
_symmetry.space_group_name_H-M   'P 1'
#
loop_
_entity.id
_entity.type
_entity.pdbx_description
1 polymer ?
#
loop_
_entity_poly.entity_id
_entity_poly.type
_entity_poly.pdbx_seq_one_letter_code
_entity_poly.pdbx_strand_id
1 'polypeptide(L)'
;MSNSALVDYIKISPNKTSPRNHKIDRITIHHMAGNLSVETCGNVFAPSSRQASANYGIDSDGRVGLYVEEKDRSWCSSNKENDHRAVTIEVADNAGGPEWGCSDKAMDKLIELCVDICKRNGIAKLNYTGDTSGNLTMHKWFASTDCPGAYLESKFPWIAEQVSKKLSGEEDPEQKEEGRNAEMQCFYQIDGKGAVYWFDGQKVHTLAHSDEKNVLNDIYKANNGKDMPFFHWQSKAPWYKRLLAAIDRVVETE
;
A
#
# COMPACT_ATOMS: atom_id res chain seq x y z
N MET A 1 -22.66 -3.77 6.70
CA MET A 1 -21.22 -3.42 6.75
C MET A 1 -20.43 -4.72 6.83
N SER A 2 -19.50 -4.93 5.94
CA SER A 2 -18.58 -6.08 5.93
C SER A 2 -17.20 -5.60 6.32
N ASN A 3 -16.39 -6.45 6.95
CA ASN A 3 -14.98 -6.17 7.19
C ASN A 3 -14.17 -6.26 5.88
N SER A 4 -12.96 -5.73 5.87
CA SER A 4 -12.05 -5.81 4.73
C SER A 4 -11.67 -7.25 4.41
N ALA A 5 -11.57 -7.57 3.12
CA ALA A 5 -11.03 -8.85 2.65
C ALA A 5 -9.50 -8.92 2.74
N LEU A 6 -8.82 -7.82 3.05
CA LEU A 6 -7.36 -7.74 3.21
C LEU A 6 -6.87 -8.27 4.57
N VAL A 7 -7.75 -8.77 5.42
CA VAL A 7 -7.42 -9.25 6.77
C VAL A 7 -6.67 -10.58 6.73
N ASP A 8 -5.46 -10.59 7.31
CA ASP A 8 -4.61 -11.78 7.47
C ASP A 8 -4.76 -12.44 8.85
N TYR A 9 -5.17 -11.65 9.86
CA TYR A 9 -5.25 -12.10 11.24
C TYR A 9 -6.48 -11.54 11.94
N ILE A 10 -7.15 -12.34 12.77
CA ILE A 10 -8.35 -11.93 13.52
C ILE A 10 -8.16 -12.22 15.00
N LYS A 11 -8.30 -11.19 15.84
CA LYS A 11 -8.38 -11.33 17.29
C LYS A 11 -9.34 -10.27 17.86
N ILE A 12 -10.59 -10.63 18.02
CA ILE A 12 -11.61 -9.68 18.45
C ILE A 12 -11.43 -9.26 19.90
N SER A 13 -11.33 -7.96 20.11
CA SER A 13 -11.27 -7.30 21.42
C SER A 13 -12.65 -7.17 22.05
N PRO A 14 -12.78 -7.38 23.37
CA PRO A 14 -13.99 -7.04 24.12
C PRO A 14 -14.19 -5.52 24.29
N ASN A 15 -13.15 -4.70 24.09
CA ASN A 15 -13.15 -3.26 24.30
C ASN A 15 -13.81 -2.54 23.11
N LYS A 16 -15.13 -2.68 23.00
CA LYS A 16 -15.90 -2.13 21.87
C LYS A 16 -17.31 -1.73 22.30
N THR A 17 -17.95 -0.91 21.49
CA THR A 17 -19.39 -0.65 21.62
C THR A 17 -20.10 -1.24 20.40
N SER A 18 -21.08 -2.11 20.65
CA SER A 18 -21.83 -2.83 19.61
C SER A 18 -23.32 -2.48 19.67
N PRO A 19 -23.93 -2.12 18.55
CA PRO A 19 -23.30 -1.68 17.31
C PRO A 19 -22.82 -0.21 17.40
N ARG A 20 -22.06 0.26 16.39
CA ARG A 20 -21.84 1.71 16.24
C ARG A 20 -23.19 2.41 15.93
N ASN A 21 -23.32 3.67 16.33
CA ASN A 21 -24.57 4.44 16.17
C ASN A 21 -24.55 5.40 14.96
N HIS A 22 -23.50 5.35 14.16
CA HIS A 22 -23.32 6.20 12.98
C HIS A 22 -22.80 5.38 11.79
N LYS A 23 -23.09 5.81 10.55
CA LYS A 23 -22.44 5.27 9.36
C LYS A 23 -20.93 5.60 9.40
N ILE A 24 -20.13 4.74 8.78
CA ILE A 24 -18.71 5.03 8.59
C ILE A 24 -18.58 6.09 7.50
N ASP A 25 -17.99 7.23 7.84
CA ASP A 25 -17.75 8.36 6.95
C ASP A 25 -16.36 8.98 7.11
N ARG A 26 -15.49 8.37 7.93
CA ARG A 26 -14.09 8.80 8.14
C ARG A 26 -13.16 7.65 8.48
N ILE A 27 -11.87 7.93 8.37
CA ILE A 27 -10.78 7.07 8.82
C ILE A 27 -9.94 7.85 9.82
N THR A 28 -9.57 7.22 10.95
CA THR A 28 -8.63 7.79 11.91
C THR A 28 -7.40 6.91 11.98
N ILE A 29 -6.23 7.47 11.66
CA ILE A 29 -4.96 6.73 11.66
C ILE A 29 -4.22 6.99 12.98
N HIS A 30 -3.68 5.90 13.53
CA HIS A 30 -2.87 5.85 14.73
C HIS A 30 -1.55 5.14 14.42
N HIS A 31 -0.58 5.22 15.34
CA HIS A 31 0.59 4.35 15.32
C HIS A 31 0.63 3.48 16.57
N MET A 32 1.23 2.29 16.45
CA MET A 32 1.32 1.32 17.54
C MET A 32 2.30 1.74 18.65
N ALA A 33 3.04 2.83 18.47
CA ALA A 33 4.17 3.25 19.31
C ALA A 33 5.21 2.12 19.50
N GLY A 34 5.47 1.37 18.43
CA GLY A 34 6.42 0.27 18.41
C GLY A 34 6.26 -0.61 17.16
N ASN A 35 7.27 -1.43 16.91
CA ASN A 35 7.24 -2.43 15.82
C ASN A 35 6.51 -3.69 16.28
N LEU A 36 5.18 -3.63 16.34
CA LEU A 36 4.36 -4.76 16.77
C LEU A 36 3.85 -5.54 15.57
N SER A 37 3.88 -6.88 15.66
CA SER A 37 3.13 -7.73 14.73
C SER A 37 1.62 -7.60 14.96
N VAL A 38 0.81 -8.00 13.98
CA VAL A 38 -0.65 -8.01 14.13
C VAL A 38 -1.12 -8.86 15.31
N GLU A 39 -0.40 -9.96 15.62
CA GLU A 39 -0.70 -10.81 16.76
C GLU A 39 -0.42 -10.10 18.10
N THR A 40 0.73 -9.40 18.17
CA THR A 40 1.11 -8.65 19.39
C THR A 40 0.17 -7.49 19.64
N CYS A 41 -0.17 -6.72 18.61
CA CYS A 41 -1.16 -5.64 18.70
C CYS A 41 -2.54 -6.17 19.15
N GLY A 42 -3.00 -7.29 18.57
CA GLY A 42 -4.23 -7.96 19.01
C GLY A 42 -4.18 -8.42 20.48
N ASN A 43 -3.01 -8.89 20.95
CA ASN A 43 -2.81 -9.25 22.36
C ASN A 43 -2.87 -8.04 23.29
N VAL A 44 -2.40 -6.86 22.86
CA VAL A 44 -2.53 -5.60 23.62
C VAL A 44 -4.00 -5.23 23.83
N PHE A 45 -4.86 -5.46 22.83
CA PHE A 45 -6.29 -5.10 22.89
C PHE A 45 -7.19 -6.22 23.47
N ALA A 46 -6.69 -7.43 23.67
CA ALA A 46 -7.47 -8.57 24.15
C ALA A 46 -7.97 -8.45 25.61
N PRO A 47 -7.21 -7.93 26.59
CA PRO A 47 -7.70 -7.80 27.96
C PRO A 47 -8.81 -6.75 28.04
N SER A 48 -9.92 -7.04 28.73
CA SER A 48 -10.99 -6.06 28.97
C SER A 48 -10.52 -4.86 29.80
N SER A 49 -9.50 -5.08 30.64
CA SER A 49 -8.86 -4.01 31.43
C SER A 49 -8.09 -3.00 30.61
N ARG A 50 -7.78 -3.30 29.34
CA ARG A 50 -7.08 -2.35 28.44
C ARG A 50 -7.90 -1.09 28.16
N GLN A 51 -9.23 -1.21 28.11
CA GLN A 51 -10.17 -0.10 27.86
C GLN A 51 -9.84 0.71 26.59
N ALA A 52 -9.17 0.07 25.62
CA ALA A 52 -8.82 0.61 24.31
C ALA A 52 -8.80 -0.49 23.24
N SER A 53 -9.03 -0.12 22.00
CA SER A 53 -8.99 -1.01 20.83
C SER A 53 -8.94 -0.22 19.53
N ALA A 54 -8.57 -0.86 18.43
CA ALA A 54 -8.70 -0.35 17.07
C ALA A 54 -9.56 -1.30 16.22
N ASN A 55 -10.09 -0.82 15.08
CA ASN A 55 -10.70 -1.74 14.12
C ASN A 55 -9.64 -2.61 13.46
N TYR A 56 -8.58 -2.00 12.94
CA TYR A 56 -7.50 -2.68 12.24
C TYR A 56 -6.13 -2.34 12.81
N GLY A 57 -5.16 -3.19 12.54
CA GLY A 57 -3.73 -2.90 12.69
C GLY A 57 -2.96 -3.40 11.47
N ILE A 58 -1.88 -2.70 11.12
CA ILE A 58 -0.98 -3.07 10.02
C ILE A 58 0.42 -3.20 10.60
N ASP A 59 1.05 -4.38 10.43
CA ASP A 59 2.43 -4.59 10.86
C ASP A 59 3.45 -4.13 9.79
N SER A 60 4.74 -4.16 10.15
CA SER A 60 5.82 -3.72 9.27
C SER A 60 5.99 -4.57 8.01
N ASP A 61 5.43 -5.78 7.98
CA ASP A 61 5.41 -6.64 6.79
C ASP A 61 4.18 -6.40 5.90
N GLY A 62 3.29 -5.48 6.31
CA GLY A 62 2.06 -5.15 5.58
C GLY A 62 0.91 -6.13 5.82
N ARG A 63 0.97 -6.96 6.88
CA ARG A 63 -0.14 -7.82 7.27
C ARG A 63 -1.21 -7.01 8.00
N VAL A 64 -2.48 -7.37 7.80
CA VAL A 64 -3.63 -6.68 8.38
C VAL A 64 -4.29 -7.52 9.47
N GLY A 65 -4.37 -6.98 10.69
CA GLY A 65 -5.13 -7.55 11.80
C GLY A 65 -6.49 -6.88 11.96
N LEU A 66 -7.53 -7.67 12.29
CA LEU A 66 -8.86 -7.21 12.67
C LEU A 66 -9.08 -7.41 14.16
N TYR A 67 -9.36 -6.34 14.90
CA TYR A 67 -9.56 -6.37 16.36
C TYR A 67 -10.96 -5.96 16.79
N VAL A 68 -11.61 -5.06 16.03
CA VAL A 68 -13.02 -4.71 16.19
C VAL A 68 -13.67 -4.68 14.80
N GLU A 69 -14.77 -5.42 14.65
CA GLU A 69 -15.52 -5.43 13.39
C GLU A 69 -16.04 -4.03 13.03
N GLU A 70 -16.10 -3.68 11.74
CA GLU A 70 -16.54 -2.35 11.28
C GLU A 70 -17.98 -2.00 11.69
N LYS A 71 -18.82 -3.00 11.91
CA LYS A 71 -20.19 -2.77 12.43
C LYS A 71 -20.20 -2.24 13.87
N ASP A 72 -19.09 -2.38 14.59
CA ASP A 72 -18.92 -1.98 15.98
C ASP A 72 -17.97 -0.76 16.08
N ARG A 73 -18.10 0.01 17.13
CA ARG A 73 -17.21 1.12 17.44
C ARG A 73 -16.00 0.63 18.23
N SER A 74 -14.80 0.85 17.75
CA SER A 74 -13.57 0.70 18.53
C SER A 74 -13.44 1.81 19.60
N TRP A 75 -12.56 1.64 20.57
CA TRP A 75 -12.24 2.63 21.58
C TRP A 75 -10.78 3.10 21.36
N CYS A 76 -10.58 3.91 20.32
CA CYS A 76 -9.24 4.22 19.83
C CYS A 76 -8.83 5.68 20.07
N SER A 77 -9.65 6.64 19.67
CA SER A 77 -9.29 8.06 19.67
C SER A 77 -9.60 8.78 20.99
N SER A 78 -10.07 8.09 22.03
CA SER A 78 -10.60 8.69 23.25
C SER A 78 -11.81 9.62 23.03
N ASN A 79 -12.35 9.65 21.83
CA ASN A 79 -13.51 10.44 21.44
C ASN A 79 -14.61 9.55 20.87
N LYS A 80 -15.70 9.43 21.63
CA LYS A 80 -16.82 8.54 21.27
C LYS A 80 -17.48 8.93 19.95
N GLU A 81 -17.64 10.22 19.70
CA GLU A 81 -18.29 10.73 18.50
C GLU A 81 -17.43 10.41 17.25
N ASN A 82 -16.13 10.67 17.33
CA ASN A 82 -15.20 10.30 16.27
C ASN A 82 -15.22 8.79 16.02
N ASP A 83 -15.06 7.98 17.07
CA ASP A 83 -14.94 6.53 16.93
C ASP A 83 -16.24 5.86 16.41
N HIS A 84 -17.41 6.47 16.63
CA HIS A 84 -18.64 6.01 16.02
C HIS A 84 -18.69 6.22 14.50
N ARG A 85 -17.99 7.23 13.99
CA ARG A 85 -17.91 7.60 12.57
C ARG A 85 -16.72 6.97 11.87
N ALA A 86 -15.65 6.71 12.62
CA ALA A 86 -14.37 6.30 12.06
C ALA A 86 -14.18 4.78 12.00
N VAL A 87 -13.51 4.32 10.94
CA VAL A 87 -12.67 3.12 11.02
C VAL A 87 -11.30 3.56 11.52
N THR A 88 -10.81 2.95 12.60
CA THR A 88 -9.53 3.28 13.23
C THR A 88 -8.48 2.26 12.86
N ILE A 89 -7.28 2.73 12.50
CA ILE A 89 -6.18 1.90 11.99
C ILE A 89 -4.92 2.21 12.79
N GLU A 90 -4.33 1.21 13.42
CA GLU A 90 -3.01 1.25 14.04
C GLU A 90 -1.95 0.81 13.04
N VAL A 91 -0.89 1.59 12.86
CA VAL A 91 0.23 1.25 11.96
C VAL A 91 1.49 1.01 12.78
N ALA A 92 2.20 -0.08 12.52
CA ALA A 92 3.44 -0.39 13.21
C ALA A 92 4.55 0.56 12.79
N ASP A 93 5.35 0.98 13.77
CA ASP A 93 6.55 1.77 13.53
C ASP A 93 7.74 0.85 13.23
N ASN A 94 8.65 1.27 12.35
CA ASN A 94 9.91 0.57 12.07
C ASN A 94 11.13 1.24 12.72
N ALA A 95 10.92 2.38 13.36
CA ALA A 95 11.91 3.11 14.14
C ALA A 95 11.31 3.52 15.48
N GLY A 96 12.17 3.78 16.46
CA GLY A 96 11.77 4.34 17.76
C GLY A 96 11.45 5.82 17.67
N GLY A 97 10.90 6.37 18.75
CA GLY A 97 10.72 7.81 18.88
C GLY A 97 12.04 8.58 18.94
N PRO A 98 12.06 9.85 18.49
CA PRO A 98 10.88 10.62 18.07
C PRO A 98 10.44 10.45 16.62
N GLU A 99 11.22 9.71 15.79
CA GLU A 99 10.99 9.57 14.34
C GLU A 99 9.72 8.80 14.03
N TRP A 100 9.47 7.66 14.74
CA TRP A 100 8.29 6.82 14.56
C TRP A 100 8.02 6.50 13.08
N GLY A 101 9.07 6.07 12.32
CA GLY A 101 8.94 5.72 10.91
C GLY A 101 8.08 4.49 10.67
N CYS A 102 7.56 4.34 9.46
CA CYS A 102 6.85 3.14 9.02
C CYS A 102 7.57 2.49 7.82
N SER A 103 7.43 1.19 7.64
CA SER A 103 7.95 0.51 6.45
C SER A 103 7.14 0.86 5.20
N ASP A 104 7.76 0.76 4.03
CA ASP A 104 7.05 0.96 2.75
C ASP A 104 5.90 -0.03 2.60
N LYS A 105 6.09 -1.30 2.99
CA LYS A 105 5.04 -2.32 2.97
C LYS A 105 3.82 -1.93 3.83
N ALA A 106 4.07 -1.37 5.02
CA ALA A 106 2.99 -0.91 5.90
C ALA A 106 2.26 0.29 5.29
N MET A 107 3.00 1.22 4.69
CA MET A 107 2.42 2.40 4.02
C MET A 107 1.60 2.02 2.79
N ASP A 108 2.09 1.12 1.94
CA ASP A 108 1.37 0.62 0.77
C ASP A 108 0.08 -0.09 1.21
N LYS A 109 0.16 -0.95 2.23
CA LYS A 109 -1.00 -1.65 2.78
C LYS A 109 -2.01 -0.69 3.43
N LEU A 110 -1.54 0.38 4.07
CA LEU A 110 -2.40 1.43 4.62
C LEU A 110 -3.22 2.10 3.51
N ILE A 111 -2.59 2.43 2.38
CA ILE A 111 -3.31 3.00 1.22
C ILE A 111 -4.34 2.01 0.69
N GLU A 112 -3.98 0.72 0.50
CA GLU A 112 -4.91 -0.30 0.03
C GLU A 112 -6.12 -0.46 0.97
N LEU A 113 -5.87 -0.55 2.28
CA LEU A 113 -6.93 -0.69 3.28
C LEU A 113 -7.84 0.55 3.32
N CYS A 114 -7.28 1.75 3.26
CA CYS A 114 -8.06 2.99 3.20
C CYS A 114 -8.95 3.03 1.94
N VAL A 115 -8.44 2.63 0.78
CA VAL A 115 -9.23 2.54 -0.47
C VAL A 115 -10.38 1.54 -0.33
N ASP A 116 -10.12 0.35 0.22
CA ASP A 116 -11.11 -0.68 0.45
C ASP A 116 -12.22 -0.19 1.40
N ILE A 117 -11.84 0.42 2.54
CA ILE A 117 -12.80 1.01 3.50
C ILE A 117 -13.65 2.09 2.80
N CYS A 118 -13.03 2.99 2.06
CA CYS A 118 -13.74 4.05 1.35
C CYS A 118 -14.76 3.49 0.35
N LYS A 119 -14.35 2.54 -0.49
CA LYS A 119 -15.24 1.89 -1.47
C LYS A 119 -16.43 1.20 -0.81
N ARG A 120 -16.20 0.41 0.24
CA ARG A 120 -17.27 -0.33 0.94
C ARG A 120 -18.24 0.58 1.69
N ASN A 121 -17.80 1.77 2.11
CA ASN A 121 -18.61 2.69 2.89
C ASN A 121 -19.10 3.91 2.09
N GLY A 122 -18.87 3.95 0.77
CA GLY A 122 -19.36 5.03 -0.10
C GLY A 122 -18.66 6.38 0.13
N ILE A 123 -17.39 6.36 0.60
CA ILE A 123 -16.56 7.56 0.76
C ILE A 123 -15.88 7.82 -0.59
N ALA A 124 -16.37 8.81 -1.32
CA ALA A 124 -15.89 9.10 -2.67
C ALA A 124 -14.48 9.71 -2.71
N LYS A 125 -14.06 10.36 -1.63
CA LYS A 125 -12.76 11.02 -1.52
C LYS A 125 -12.29 11.01 -0.07
N LEU A 126 -11.03 10.70 0.15
CA LEU A 126 -10.40 10.90 1.45
C LEU A 126 -9.83 12.32 1.52
N ASN A 127 -10.35 13.12 2.44
CA ASN A 127 -10.05 14.55 2.53
C ASN A 127 -9.31 14.87 3.84
N TYR A 128 -8.10 15.39 3.71
CA TYR A 128 -7.29 15.92 4.80
C TYR A 128 -7.37 17.45 4.82
N THR A 129 -7.80 18.02 5.94
CA THR A 129 -7.97 19.48 6.11
C THR A 129 -7.00 20.07 7.12
N GLY A 130 -6.21 19.24 7.78
CA GLY A 130 -5.34 19.67 8.88
C GLY A 130 -6.05 19.81 10.22
N ASP A 131 -7.33 19.43 10.29
CA ASP A 131 -8.19 19.47 11.50
C ASP A 131 -9.29 18.39 11.44
N THR A 132 -10.21 18.44 12.39
CA THR A 132 -11.32 17.49 12.51
C THR A 132 -12.46 17.67 11.50
N SER A 133 -12.40 18.66 10.61
CA SER A 133 -13.44 18.93 9.59
C SER A 133 -13.35 17.96 8.41
N GLY A 134 -12.16 17.40 8.15
CA GLY A 134 -11.94 16.37 7.13
C GLY A 134 -12.45 14.99 7.53
N ASN A 135 -12.32 14.04 6.62
CA ASN A 135 -12.64 12.62 6.87
C ASN A 135 -11.42 11.71 6.99
N LEU A 136 -10.21 12.25 6.87
CA LEU A 136 -8.96 11.65 7.31
C LEU A 136 -8.48 12.41 8.55
N THR A 137 -8.48 11.75 9.70
CA THR A 137 -8.19 12.35 10.99
C THR A 137 -7.13 11.57 11.76
N MET A 138 -6.56 12.20 12.81
CA MET A 138 -5.54 11.61 13.66
C MET A 138 -5.90 11.75 15.14
N HIS A 139 -5.33 10.87 15.97
CA HIS A 139 -5.64 10.78 17.41
C HIS A 139 -5.38 12.08 18.17
N LYS A 140 -4.26 12.75 17.93
CA LYS A 140 -3.88 13.98 18.65
C LYS A 140 -4.88 15.14 18.52
N TRP A 141 -5.82 15.08 17.57
CA TRP A 141 -6.89 16.08 17.48
C TRP A 141 -8.04 15.85 18.45
N PHE A 142 -8.07 14.67 19.09
CA PHE A 142 -9.15 14.27 20.00
C PHE A 142 -8.68 14.06 21.44
N ALA A 143 -7.36 13.90 21.67
CA ALA A 143 -6.77 13.66 22.96
C ALA A 143 -5.36 14.26 23.04
N SER A 144 -4.87 14.50 24.26
CA SER A 144 -3.48 14.90 24.50
C SER A 144 -2.54 13.71 24.33
N THR A 145 -1.97 13.55 23.13
CA THR A 145 -1.08 12.45 22.73
C THR A 145 -0.21 12.87 21.56
N ASP A 146 0.93 12.20 21.36
CA ASP A 146 1.79 12.38 20.18
C ASP A 146 1.35 11.50 18.99
N CYS A 147 0.38 10.58 19.19
CA CYS A 147 -0.14 9.72 18.14
C CYS A 147 -0.80 10.55 17.02
N PRO A 148 -0.46 10.33 15.73
CA PRO A 148 0.17 9.14 15.17
C PRO A 148 1.70 9.22 15.01
N GLY A 149 2.38 10.13 15.67
CA GLY A 149 3.81 10.38 15.53
C GLY A 149 4.16 11.28 14.34
N ALA A 150 5.34 11.91 14.40
CA ALA A 150 5.73 12.94 13.45
C ALA A 150 5.82 12.41 12.00
N TYR A 151 6.27 11.17 11.81
CA TYR A 151 6.38 10.58 10.47
C TYR A 151 5.01 10.42 9.81
N LEU A 152 4.08 9.70 10.44
CA LEU A 152 2.74 9.50 9.87
C LEU A 152 2.00 10.84 9.71
N GLU A 153 2.07 11.73 10.69
CA GLU A 153 1.47 13.07 10.58
C GLU A 153 1.94 13.80 9.31
N SER A 154 3.24 13.76 9.01
CA SER A 154 3.80 14.37 7.80
C SER A 154 3.28 13.73 6.50
N LYS A 155 2.82 12.48 6.55
CA LYS A 155 2.31 11.71 5.40
C LYS A 155 0.80 11.89 5.15
N PHE A 156 0.04 12.49 6.04
CA PHE A 156 -1.42 12.61 5.89
C PHE A 156 -1.87 13.28 4.58
N PRO A 157 -1.27 14.40 4.12
CA PRO A 157 -1.63 14.98 2.83
C PRO A 157 -1.39 13.98 1.68
N TRP A 158 -0.26 13.29 1.70
CA TRP A 158 0.09 12.28 0.69
C TRP A 158 -0.86 11.06 0.75
N ILE A 159 -1.19 10.54 1.95
CA ILE A 159 -2.16 9.45 2.12
C ILE A 159 -3.51 9.83 1.51
N ALA A 160 -4.01 11.03 1.82
CA ALA A 160 -5.28 11.52 1.27
C ALA A 160 -5.27 11.60 -0.26
N GLU A 161 -4.16 12.07 -0.83
CA GLU A 161 -3.96 12.15 -2.27
C GLU A 161 -3.92 10.77 -2.92
N GLN A 162 -3.08 9.84 -2.43
CA GLN A 162 -2.95 8.50 -2.99
C GLN A 162 -4.26 7.72 -2.95
N VAL A 163 -4.97 7.76 -1.81
CA VAL A 163 -6.27 7.11 -1.68
C VAL A 163 -7.29 7.72 -2.65
N SER A 164 -7.32 9.05 -2.76
CA SER A 164 -8.28 9.74 -3.63
C SER A 164 -8.02 9.47 -5.11
N LYS A 165 -6.77 9.42 -5.56
CA LYS A 165 -6.38 9.01 -6.92
C LYS A 165 -6.87 7.60 -7.24
N LYS A 166 -6.62 6.63 -6.33
CA LYS A 166 -7.11 5.24 -6.50
C LYS A 166 -8.64 5.12 -6.46
N LEU A 167 -9.35 6.01 -5.78
CA LEU A 167 -10.81 6.04 -5.74
C LEU A 167 -11.41 6.63 -7.03
N SER A 168 -10.79 7.67 -7.61
CA SER A 168 -11.22 8.27 -8.89
C SER A 168 -10.93 7.41 -10.10
N GLY A 169 -10.10 6.36 -9.94
CA GLY A 169 -9.61 5.55 -11.06
C GLY A 169 -8.49 6.25 -11.86
N GLU A 170 -7.99 7.36 -11.35
CA GLU A 170 -6.75 7.98 -11.83
C GLU A 170 -5.58 7.10 -11.38
N GLU A 171 -5.07 6.28 -12.29
CA GLU A 171 -3.84 5.54 -12.05
C GLU A 171 -2.68 6.54 -11.97
N ASP A 172 -1.84 6.39 -10.94
CA ASP A 172 -0.61 7.16 -10.80
C ASP A 172 0.25 6.96 -12.06
N PRO A 173 0.65 8.03 -12.76
CA PRO A 173 1.52 7.91 -13.93
C PRO A 173 2.82 7.15 -13.62
N GLU A 174 3.40 7.30 -12.42
CA GLU A 174 4.61 6.59 -12.00
C GLU A 174 4.35 5.08 -11.77
N GLN A 175 3.23 4.69 -11.14
CA GLN A 175 2.85 3.27 -11.02
C GLN A 175 2.47 2.65 -12.35
N LYS A 176 1.95 3.46 -13.29
CA LYS A 176 1.68 3.02 -14.66
C LYS A 176 2.96 2.77 -15.44
N GLU A 177 4.02 3.55 -15.19
CA GLU A 177 5.35 3.32 -15.77
C GLU A 177 6.05 2.11 -15.13
N GLU A 178 6.05 1.96 -13.79
CA GLU A 178 6.65 0.81 -13.14
C GLU A 178 5.94 -0.51 -13.49
N GLY A 179 4.61 -0.55 -13.47
CA GLY A 179 3.84 -1.72 -13.88
C GLY A 179 4.00 -2.04 -15.37
N ARG A 180 4.04 -1.05 -16.26
CA ARG A 180 4.32 -1.24 -17.69
C ARG A 180 5.75 -1.69 -17.95
N ASN A 181 6.71 -1.14 -17.24
CA ASN A 181 8.12 -1.50 -17.39
C ASN A 181 8.37 -2.95 -16.93
N ALA A 182 7.73 -3.39 -15.84
CA ALA A 182 7.83 -4.78 -15.39
C ALA A 182 7.18 -5.77 -16.37
N GLU A 183 6.05 -5.40 -17.00
CA GLU A 183 5.36 -6.25 -17.97
C GLU A 183 5.95 -6.21 -19.38
N MET A 184 6.69 -5.14 -19.73
CA MET A 184 7.28 -4.96 -21.07
C MET A 184 8.71 -5.51 -21.20
N GLN A 185 9.22 -6.18 -20.18
CA GLN A 185 10.57 -6.76 -20.24
C GLN A 185 10.61 -8.04 -21.07
N CYS A 186 11.67 -8.19 -21.83
CA CYS A 186 11.91 -9.43 -22.57
C CYS A 186 13.39 -9.65 -22.88
N PHE A 187 13.75 -10.91 -23.11
CA PHE A 187 14.97 -11.25 -23.82
C PHE A 187 14.70 -11.39 -25.32
N TYR A 188 15.67 -11.11 -26.14
CA TYR A 188 15.62 -11.50 -27.54
C TYR A 188 16.99 -11.85 -28.08
N GLN A 189 16.99 -12.65 -29.15
CA GLN A 189 18.17 -13.06 -29.89
C GLN A 189 17.87 -12.99 -31.40
N ILE A 190 18.87 -12.60 -32.19
CA ILE A 190 18.71 -12.45 -33.63
C ILE A 190 19.20 -13.73 -34.31
N ASP A 191 18.38 -14.29 -35.20
CA ASP A 191 18.64 -15.55 -35.93
C ASP A 191 18.95 -16.75 -35.02
N GLY A 192 18.55 -16.71 -33.74
CA GLY A 192 18.76 -17.78 -32.77
C GLY A 192 20.23 -18.05 -32.43
N LYS A 193 21.13 -17.10 -32.68
CA LYS A 193 22.56 -17.23 -32.44
C LYS A 193 23.21 -15.87 -32.09
N GLY A 194 24.42 -15.91 -31.54
CA GLY A 194 25.14 -14.70 -31.12
C GLY A 194 24.63 -14.13 -29.80
N ALA A 195 24.74 -12.82 -29.63
CA ALA A 195 24.41 -12.14 -28.40
C ALA A 195 22.91 -12.27 -28.04
N VAL A 196 22.64 -12.40 -26.74
CA VAL A 196 21.31 -12.24 -26.17
C VAL A 196 21.17 -10.79 -25.69
N TYR A 197 20.06 -10.20 -25.98
CA TYR A 197 19.70 -8.85 -25.58
C TYR A 197 18.57 -8.89 -24.55
N TRP A 198 18.66 -7.99 -23.58
CA TRP A 198 17.60 -7.76 -22.58
C TRP A 198 17.01 -6.36 -22.79
N PHE A 199 15.71 -6.31 -23.03
CA PHE A 199 14.93 -5.09 -22.99
C PHE A 199 14.32 -4.96 -21.59
N ASP A 200 14.67 -3.91 -20.85
CA ASP A 200 14.24 -3.67 -19.47
C ASP A 200 12.92 -2.90 -19.35
N GLY A 201 12.27 -2.62 -20.48
CA GLY A 201 11.08 -1.79 -20.59
C GLY A 201 11.39 -0.35 -21.07
N GLN A 202 12.64 0.07 -20.97
CA GLN A 202 13.10 1.41 -21.39
C GLN A 202 14.29 1.35 -22.34
N LYS A 203 15.25 0.47 -22.08
CA LYS A 203 16.52 0.36 -22.81
C LYS A 203 16.81 -1.08 -23.20
N VAL A 204 17.71 -1.24 -24.15
CA VAL A 204 18.23 -2.54 -24.54
C VAL A 204 19.68 -2.68 -24.06
N HIS A 205 19.93 -3.78 -23.37
CA HIS A 205 21.25 -4.17 -22.86
C HIS A 205 21.74 -5.42 -23.62
N THR A 206 23.01 -5.43 -23.98
CA THR A 206 23.65 -6.65 -24.50
C THR A 206 24.17 -7.46 -23.31
N LEU A 207 23.75 -8.72 -23.20
CA LEU A 207 24.26 -9.60 -22.15
C LEU A 207 25.66 -10.09 -22.51
N ALA A 208 26.60 -9.95 -21.57
CA ALA A 208 28.01 -10.31 -21.76
C ALA A 208 28.28 -11.80 -21.49
N HIS A 209 27.50 -12.40 -20.59
CA HIS A 209 27.62 -13.81 -20.18
C HIS A 209 26.29 -14.55 -20.25
N SER A 210 26.36 -15.87 -20.49
CA SER A 210 25.17 -16.74 -20.52
C SER A 210 24.40 -16.75 -19.22
N ASP A 211 25.09 -16.55 -18.09
CA ASP A 211 24.52 -16.62 -16.75
C ASP A 211 23.66 -15.39 -16.43
N GLU A 212 23.99 -14.23 -17.03
CA GLU A 212 23.22 -12.99 -16.81
C GLU A 212 21.75 -13.17 -17.18
N LYS A 213 21.47 -13.86 -18.28
CA LYS A 213 20.10 -14.20 -18.67
C LYS A 213 19.38 -15.02 -17.60
N ASN A 214 20.07 -16.01 -17.02
CA ASN A 214 19.46 -16.88 -16.00
C ASN A 214 19.18 -16.11 -14.73
N VAL A 215 20.15 -15.31 -14.23
CA VAL A 215 19.97 -14.47 -13.04
C VAL A 215 18.82 -13.47 -13.22
N LEU A 216 18.75 -12.78 -14.36
CA LEU A 216 17.67 -11.82 -14.65
C LEU A 216 16.32 -12.53 -14.76
N ASN A 217 16.28 -13.74 -15.38
CA ASN A 217 15.06 -14.52 -15.45
C ASN A 217 14.58 -15.01 -14.09
N ASP A 218 15.49 -15.44 -13.21
CA ASP A 218 15.15 -15.90 -11.86
C ASP A 218 14.58 -14.75 -11.02
N ILE A 219 15.19 -13.56 -11.09
CA ILE A 219 14.67 -12.35 -10.46
C ILE A 219 13.28 -11.98 -11.01
N TYR A 220 13.14 -11.98 -12.35
CA TYR A 220 11.86 -11.69 -12.99
C TYR A 220 10.77 -12.69 -12.57
N LYS A 221 11.11 -13.97 -12.55
CA LYS A 221 10.20 -15.06 -12.15
C LYS A 221 9.79 -14.95 -10.67
N ALA A 222 10.72 -14.60 -9.79
CA ALA A 222 10.41 -14.38 -8.37
C ALA A 222 9.40 -13.23 -8.18
N ASN A 223 9.50 -12.17 -8.98
CA ASN A 223 8.64 -10.99 -8.88
C ASN A 223 7.30 -11.15 -9.63
N ASN A 224 7.26 -11.94 -10.73
CA ASN A 224 6.10 -11.99 -11.63
C ASN A 224 5.45 -13.38 -11.71
N GLY A 225 5.97 -14.40 -11.03
CA GLY A 225 5.45 -15.76 -11.03
C GLY A 225 5.58 -16.54 -12.36
N LYS A 226 6.25 -15.97 -13.35
CA LYS A 226 6.45 -16.56 -14.70
C LYS A 226 7.83 -16.19 -15.25
N ASP A 227 8.32 -17.00 -16.18
CA ASP A 227 9.58 -16.70 -16.87
C ASP A 227 9.45 -15.45 -17.76
N MET A 228 10.56 -14.68 -17.90
CA MET A 228 10.62 -13.52 -18.80
C MET A 228 10.47 -13.99 -20.26
N PRO A 229 9.63 -13.35 -21.08
CA PRO A 229 9.49 -13.70 -22.49
C PRO A 229 10.84 -13.68 -23.23
N PHE A 230 11.10 -14.71 -24.03
CA PHE A 230 12.30 -14.81 -24.86
C PHE A 230 11.92 -14.94 -26.32
N PHE A 231 12.31 -13.96 -27.14
CA PHE A 231 11.99 -13.89 -28.56
C PHE A 231 13.19 -14.23 -29.43
N HIS A 232 12.98 -15.05 -30.47
CA HIS A 232 13.95 -15.28 -31.53
C HIS A 232 13.51 -14.50 -32.78
N TRP A 233 14.09 -13.34 -32.98
CA TRP A 233 13.79 -12.51 -34.14
C TRP A 233 14.76 -12.78 -35.27
N GLN A 234 14.27 -12.68 -36.51
CA GLN A 234 15.08 -12.91 -37.70
C GLN A 234 15.70 -11.59 -38.19
N SER A 235 16.96 -11.65 -38.66
CA SER A 235 17.65 -10.47 -39.21
C SER A 235 16.93 -9.89 -40.43
N LYS A 236 16.19 -10.72 -41.18
CA LYS A 236 15.36 -10.30 -42.31
C LYS A 236 14.06 -9.61 -41.90
N ALA A 237 13.59 -9.80 -40.67
CA ALA A 237 12.41 -9.15 -40.12
C ALA A 237 12.86 -8.05 -39.14
N PRO A 238 12.59 -6.76 -39.40
CA PRO A 238 13.22 -5.67 -38.70
C PRO A 238 12.63 -5.37 -37.31
N TRP A 239 12.08 -6.36 -36.59
CA TRP A 239 11.40 -6.16 -35.31
C TRP A 239 12.31 -5.53 -34.25
N TYR A 240 13.54 -6.00 -34.10
CA TYR A 240 14.51 -5.44 -33.15
C TYR A 240 14.92 -3.98 -33.52
N LYS A 241 15.04 -3.66 -34.82
CA LYS A 241 15.31 -2.30 -35.28
C LYS A 241 14.14 -1.37 -35.00
N ARG A 242 12.91 -1.87 -35.09
CA ARG A 242 11.70 -1.11 -34.75
C ARG A 242 11.59 -0.88 -33.25
N LEU A 243 11.96 -1.86 -32.43
CA LEU A 243 12.03 -1.68 -30.97
C LEU A 243 13.04 -0.57 -30.62
N LEU A 244 14.27 -0.64 -31.14
CA LEU A 244 15.28 0.39 -30.91
C LEU A 244 14.78 1.78 -31.36
N ALA A 245 14.22 1.87 -32.55
CA ALA A 245 13.67 3.13 -33.06
C ALA A 245 12.46 3.64 -32.26
N ALA A 246 11.73 2.79 -31.58
CA ALA A 246 10.63 3.19 -30.71
C ALA A 246 11.11 3.75 -29.38
N ILE A 247 12.18 3.17 -28.83
CA ILE A 247 12.83 3.60 -27.58
C ILE A 247 13.49 4.98 -27.76
N ASP A 248 14.15 5.20 -28.90
CA ASP A 248 14.86 6.45 -29.19
C ASP A 248 13.93 7.64 -29.54
N ARG A 249 12.61 7.42 -29.64
CA ARG A 249 11.64 8.50 -29.86
C ARG A 249 11.30 9.17 -28.53
N VAL A 250 11.96 10.27 -28.25
CA VAL A 250 11.54 11.20 -27.20
C VAL A 250 10.24 11.87 -27.69
N VAL A 251 9.14 11.64 -27.00
CA VAL A 251 7.91 12.41 -27.22
C VAL A 251 8.11 13.74 -26.48
N GLU A 252 8.46 14.79 -27.21
CA GLU A 252 8.31 16.15 -26.72
C GLU A 252 6.80 16.42 -26.62
N THR A 253 6.27 16.38 -25.41
CA THR A 253 4.91 16.87 -25.13
C THR A 253 4.99 18.39 -25.01
N GLU A 254 4.39 19.11 -25.97
CA GLU A 254 4.06 20.51 -25.84
C GLU A 254 3.04 20.77 -24.73
#